data_0bf13ee44be6d2ab640101dcda12f633
#
_entry.id   0bf13ee44be6d2ab640101dcda12f633
#
_cell.length_a   1.000
_cell.length_b   1.000
_cell.length_c   1.000
_cell.angle_alpha   90.00
_cell.angle_beta   90.00
_cell.angle_gamma   90.00
#
_symmetry.space_group_name_H-M   'P 1'
#
loop_
_entity.id
_entity.type
_entity.pdbx_description
1 polymer ?
#
loop_
_entity_poly.entity_id
_entity_poly.type
_entity_poly.pdbx_seq_one_letter_code
_entity_poly.pdbx_strand_id
1 'polypeptide(L)'
;VCTFLIFLAAAKGWFSVNKKRAAAIMTGVLVLLPVALMSVMVMTGFFSIYGFQAQRLLVWLNPKQDAQGAGYIYLLLRQEWRAVRLIGAADNSLLLSDNSVGPTDPLILLQLICNYGVLVGMVLIAAFAALSIRAFQIVKRQKNQIGLMLSAACFMVILLNCLEGVLSNTGYFLVSNMQFPFVSCNVYTGITYAVLIGLLLSIYRNERIITDKTVKRPTWKLMVKFEKR
;
A
#
# COMPACT_ATOMS: atom_id res chain seq x y z
N VAL A 1 -1.75 7.42 -0.48
CA VAL A 1 -3.14 7.40 -0.98
C VAL A 1 -3.60 8.81 -1.29
N CYS A 2 -3.61 9.75 -0.31
CA CYS A 2 -4.10 11.13 -0.51
C CYS A 2 -3.43 11.85 -1.68
N THR A 3 -2.10 11.77 -1.82
CA THR A 3 -1.36 12.38 -2.93
C THR A 3 -1.79 11.83 -4.29
N PHE A 4 -2.02 10.53 -4.37
CA PHE A 4 -2.52 9.89 -5.59
C PHE A 4 -3.93 10.34 -5.94
N LEU A 5 -4.83 10.46 -4.96
CA LEU A 5 -6.20 10.94 -5.17
C LEU A 5 -6.23 12.40 -5.65
N ILE A 6 -5.39 13.27 -5.08
CA ILE A 6 -5.25 14.66 -5.52
C ILE A 6 -4.75 14.73 -6.96
N PHE A 7 -3.76 13.91 -7.31
CA PHE A 7 -3.26 13.82 -8.68
C PHE A 7 -4.34 13.34 -9.65
N LEU A 8 -5.12 12.32 -9.27
CA LEU A 8 -6.20 11.77 -10.08
C LEU A 8 -7.30 12.81 -10.32
N ALA A 9 -7.66 13.59 -9.30
CA ALA A 9 -8.59 14.70 -9.40
C ALA A 9 -8.06 15.81 -10.32
N ALA A 10 -6.78 16.15 -10.22
CA ALA A 10 -6.14 17.12 -11.10
C ALA A 10 -6.02 16.62 -12.54
N ALA A 11 -5.72 15.34 -12.76
CA ALA A 11 -5.66 14.71 -14.08
C ALA A 11 -7.03 14.68 -14.79
N LYS A 12 -8.11 14.54 -14.03
CA LYS A 12 -9.49 14.61 -14.51
C LYS A 12 -9.99 16.03 -14.73
N GLY A 13 -9.18 17.05 -14.42
CA GLY A 13 -9.52 18.46 -14.64
C GLY A 13 -10.54 19.02 -13.63
N TRP A 14 -10.69 18.43 -12.45
CA TRP A 14 -11.58 18.93 -11.41
C TRP A 14 -11.04 20.20 -10.73
N PHE A 15 -9.73 20.37 -10.76
CA PHE A 15 -9.06 21.60 -10.37
C PHE A 15 -8.59 22.35 -11.63
N SER A 16 -8.59 23.66 -11.57
CA SER A 16 -8.10 24.57 -12.64
C SER A 16 -6.55 24.51 -12.82
N VAL A 17 -5.93 23.40 -12.43
CA VAL A 17 -4.48 23.22 -12.45
C VAL A 17 -4.07 22.49 -13.72
N ASN A 18 -3.04 23.01 -14.39
CA ASN A 18 -2.47 22.37 -15.57
C ASN A 18 -1.91 20.97 -15.20
N LYS A 19 -2.22 19.92 -16.00
CA LYS A 19 -1.81 18.54 -15.78
C LYS A 19 -0.29 18.39 -15.55
N LYS A 20 0.52 19.16 -16.26
CA LYS A 20 1.98 19.19 -16.08
C LYS A 20 2.40 19.72 -14.71
N ARG A 21 1.72 20.78 -14.21
CA ARG A 21 1.99 21.33 -12.87
C ARG A 21 1.53 20.37 -11.78
N ALA A 22 0.38 19.73 -11.93
CA ALA A 22 -0.10 18.72 -10.98
C ALA A 22 0.85 17.52 -10.88
N ALA A 23 1.37 17.02 -12.01
CA ALA A 23 2.36 15.96 -12.04
C ALA A 23 3.67 16.37 -11.37
N ALA A 24 4.16 17.59 -11.65
CA ALA A 24 5.37 18.12 -11.04
C ALA A 24 5.24 18.31 -9.52
N ILE A 25 4.09 18.81 -9.05
CA ILE A 25 3.82 18.94 -7.60
C ILE A 25 3.77 17.56 -6.94
N MET A 26 3.11 16.60 -7.56
CA MET A 26 3.03 15.23 -7.00
C MET A 26 4.40 14.56 -6.94
N THR A 27 5.21 14.68 -7.99
CA THR A 27 6.58 14.13 -8.01
C THR A 27 7.45 14.83 -6.96
N GLY A 28 7.32 16.17 -6.85
CA GLY A 28 8.00 16.94 -5.83
C GLY A 28 7.63 16.51 -4.40
N VAL A 29 6.33 16.37 -4.11
CA VAL A 29 5.87 15.92 -2.80
C VAL A 29 6.31 14.48 -2.51
N LEU A 30 6.25 13.59 -3.49
CA LEU A 30 6.61 12.19 -3.32
C LEU A 30 8.11 11.99 -3.05
N VAL A 31 8.97 12.82 -3.65
CA VAL A 31 10.42 12.71 -3.56
C VAL A 31 11.00 13.68 -2.52
N LEU A 32 10.63 14.96 -2.58
CA LEU A 32 11.23 15.99 -1.73
C LEU A 32 10.75 15.91 -0.28
N LEU A 33 9.49 15.54 -0.04
CA LEU A 33 8.96 15.47 1.32
C LEU A 33 9.64 14.37 2.16
N PRO A 34 9.82 13.13 1.69
CA PRO A 34 10.60 12.13 2.44
C PRO A 34 12.05 12.52 2.62
N VAL A 35 12.69 13.11 1.60
CA VAL A 35 14.08 13.57 1.71
C VAL A 35 14.20 14.71 2.71
N ALA A 36 13.29 15.68 2.68
CA ALA A 36 13.25 16.77 3.65
C ALA A 36 13.00 16.27 5.07
N LEU A 37 12.05 15.36 5.26
CA LEU A 37 11.79 14.73 6.55
C LEU A 37 13.01 13.98 7.07
N MET A 38 13.67 13.19 6.23
CA MET A 38 14.90 12.49 6.59
C MET A 38 16.02 13.44 6.96
N SER A 39 16.22 14.54 6.21
CA SER A 39 17.24 15.53 6.53
C SER A 39 16.95 16.25 7.86
N VAL A 40 15.70 16.61 8.12
CA VAL A 40 15.29 17.21 9.41
C VAL A 40 15.49 16.21 10.55
N MET A 41 15.13 14.94 10.38
CA MET A 41 15.36 13.89 11.38
C MET A 41 16.85 13.73 11.72
N VAL A 42 17.73 13.78 10.72
CA VAL A 42 19.17 13.73 10.93
C VAL A 42 19.67 14.97 11.65
N MET A 43 19.25 16.17 11.22
CA MET A 43 19.69 17.45 11.80
C MET A 43 19.23 17.67 13.24
N THR A 44 18.00 17.22 13.58
CA THR A 44 17.44 17.42 14.93
C THR A 44 17.89 16.38 15.94
N GLY A 45 18.74 15.43 15.55
CA GLY A 45 19.12 14.32 16.44
C GLY A 45 17.94 13.42 16.81
N PHE A 46 16.85 13.47 16.04
CA PHE A 46 15.63 12.69 16.27
C PHE A 46 15.93 11.18 16.38
N PHE A 47 16.99 10.73 15.72
CA PHE A 47 17.50 9.37 15.84
C PHE A 47 17.99 9.02 17.26
N SER A 48 18.45 10.00 18.04
CA SER A 48 18.86 9.77 19.42
C SER A 48 17.68 9.74 20.40
N ILE A 49 16.60 10.47 20.10
CA ILE A 49 15.41 10.59 20.95
C ILE A 49 14.44 9.42 20.72
N TYR A 50 14.27 8.99 19.45
CA TYR A 50 13.43 7.86 19.07
C TYR A 50 14.28 6.64 18.66
N GLY A 51 15.22 6.26 19.52
CA GLY A 51 16.22 5.22 19.28
C GLY A 51 15.68 3.91 18.67
N PHE A 52 14.45 3.51 19.04
CA PHE A 52 13.85 2.28 18.55
C PHE A 52 13.51 2.29 17.05
N GLN A 53 12.97 3.39 16.52
CA GLN A 53 12.62 3.46 15.09
C GLN A 53 13.83 3.69 14.20
N ALA A 54 14.78 4.50 14.68
CA ALA A 54 16.07 4.70 14.02
C ALA A 54 16.87 3.41 13.98
N GLN A 55 16.88 2.67 15.09
CA GLN A 55 17.55 1.38 15.18
C GLN A 55 16.97 0.38 14.16
N ARG A 56 15.67 0.34 13.95
CA ARG A 56 15.06 -0.50 12.92
C ARG A 56 15.58 -0.20 11.51
N LEU A 57 15.75 1.07 11.16
CA LEU A 57 16.29 1.47 9.87
C LEU A 57 17.76 1.08 9.72
N LEU A 58 18.58 1.32 10.75
CA LEU A 58 20.00 0.94 10.77
C LEU A 58 20.17 -0.58 10.68
N VAL A 59 19.34 -1.32 11.43
CA VAL A 59 19.33 -2.78 11.41
C VAL A 59 18.89 -3.33 10.05
N TRP A 60 17.92 -2.69 9.39
CA TRP A 60 17.54 -3.07 8.03
C TRP A 60 18.68 -2.89 7.03
N LEU A 61 19.44 -1.79 7.14
CA LEU A 61 20.61 -1.55 6.28
C LEU A 61 21.74 -2.52 6.56
N ASN A 62 21.99 -2.82 7.84
CA ASN A 62 23.08 -3.73 8.26
C ASN A 62 22.61 -4.69 9.37
N PRO A 63 21.88 -5.78 9.01
CA PRO A 63 21.30 -6.70 10.00
C PRO A 63 22.35 -7.44 10.87
N LYS A 64 23.62 -7.51 10.42
CA LYS A 64 24.68 -8.19 11.15
C LYS A 64 25.14 -7.45 12.41
N GLN A 65 24.87 -6.14 12.51
CA GLN A 65 25.27 -5.35 13.69
C GLN A 65 24.49 -5.74 14.95
N ASP A 66 23.25 -6.19 14.79
CA ASP A 66 22.37 -6.61 15.88
C ASP A 66 21.76 -7.99 15.56
N ALA A 67 22.62 -8.98 15.36
CA ALA A 67 22.21 -10.31 14.92
C ALA A 67 21.35 -11.08 15.93
N GLN A 68 21.43 -10.72 17.23
CA GLN A 68 20.64 -11.34 18.29
C GLN A 68 19.40 -10.55 18.69
N GLY A 69 19.28 -9.30 18.22
CA GLY A 69 18.12 -8.43 18.44
C GLY A 69 17.25 -8.24 17.20
N ALA A 70 16.98 -6.98 16.87
CA ALA A 70 16.09 -6.63 15.75
C ALA A 70 16.61 -7.12 14.37
N GLY A 71 17.92 -7.38 14.21
CA GLY A 71 18.52 -7.92 12.99
C GLY A 71 18.25 -9.41 12.75
N TYR A 72 17.93 -10.16 13.82
CA TYR A 72 17.68 -11.59 13.74
C TYR A 72 16.63 -11.95 12.70
N ILE A 73 15.52 -11.20 12.65
CA ILE A 73 14.41 -11.45 11.72
C ILE A 73 14.83 -11.36 10.25
N TYR A 74 15.71 -10.40 9.90
CA TYR A 74 16.22 -10.25 8.53
C TYR A 74 17.17 -11.36 8.13
N LEU A 75 17.99 -11.82 9.07
CA LEU A 75 18.92 -12.94 8.86
C LEU A 75 18.15 -14.24 8.73
N LEU A 76 17.14 -14.45 9.58
CA LEU A 76 16.22 -15.59 9.51
C LEU A 76 15.52 -15.64 8.15
N LEU A 77 14.88 -14.54 7.72
CA LEU A 77 14.21 -14.48 6.42
C LEU A 77 15.13 -14.85 5.26
N ARG A 78 16.37 -14.33 5.26
CA ARG A 78 17.35 -14.64 4.21
C ARG A 78 17.81 -16.10 4.25
N GLN A 79 17.88 -16.70 5.44
CA GLN A 79 18.20 -18.12 5.61
C GLN A 79 17.05 -19.00 5.11
N GLU A 80 15.82 -18.70 5.49
CA GLU A 80 14.63 -19.43 5.06
C GLU A 80 14.47 -19.42 3.54
N TRP A 81 14.68 -18.28 2.88
CA TRP A 81 14.63 -18.22 1.41
C TRP A 81 15.64 -19.13 0.70
N ARG A 82 16.75 -19.47 1.37
CA ARG A 82 17.73 -20.44 0.82
C ARG A 82 17.32 -21.88 0.99
N ALA A 83 16.50 -22.17 2.00
CA ALA A 83 16.00 -23.51 2.30
C ALA A 83 14.73 -23.89 1.54
N VAL A 84 14.05 -22.91 0.93
CA VAL A 84 12.78 -23.10 0.24
C VAL A 84 12.91 -24.00 -0.99
N ARG A 85 11.94 -24.93 -1.14
CA ARG A 85 11.79 -25.81 -2.31
C ARG A 85 10.72 -25.29 -3.27
N LEU A 86 10.77 -25.75 -4.52
CA LEU A 86 9.73 -25.43 -5.51
C LEU A 86 8.38 -26.03 -5.11
N ILE A 87 8.39 -27.29 -4.65
CA ILE A 87 7.20 -28.02 -4.21
C ILE A 87 7.55 -28.74 -2.90
N GLY A 88 6.64 -28.73 -1.94
CA GLY A 88 6.79 -29.39 -0.65
C GLY A 88 7.46 -28.53 0.43
N ALA A 89 7.56 -29.09 1.62
CA ALA A 89 8.11 -28.39 2.77
C ALA A 89 9.60 -28.13 2.62
N ALA A 90 10.06 -26.99 3.17
CA ALA A 90 11.46 -26.62 3.19
C ALA A 90 12.24 -27.52 4.16
N ASP A 91 13.47 -27.88 3.79
CA ASP A 91 14.35 -28.64 4.66
C ASP A 91 14.93 -27.74 5.75
N ASN A 92 14.87 -28.22 7.01
CA ASN A 92 15.47 -27.51 8.16
C ASN A 92 14.98 -26.07 8.33
N SER A 93 13.73 -25.76 7.98
CA SER A 93 13.14 -24.45 8.20
C SER A 93 12.95 -24.20 9.70
N LEU A 94 13.52 -23.11 10.20
CA LEU A 94 13.33 -22.66 11.58
C LEU A 94 11.91 -22.14 11.81
N LEU A 95 11.28 -21.56 10.77
CA LEU A 95 9.88 -21.11 10.83
C LEU A 95 8.89 -22.26 11.00
N LEU A 96 9.26 -23.49 10.59
CA LEU A 96 8.43 -24.68 10.77
C LEU A 96 8.70 -25.35 12.11
N SER A 97 9.94 -25.32 12.59
CA SER A 97 10.35 -25.98 13.84
C SER A 97 9.94 -25.17 15.07
N ASP A 98 9.91 -23.86 14.95
CA ASP A 98 9.60 -22.95 16.04
C ASP A 98 8.18 -22.41 15.85
N ASN A 99 7.26 -22.79 16.75
CA ASN A 99 5.88 -22.28 16.77
C ASN A 99 5.82 -20.77 17.16
N SER A 100 6.94 -20.06 17.08
CA SER A 100 7.06 -18.64 17.40
C SER A 100 6.35 -17.74 16.38
N VAL A 101 6.16 -18.20 15.13
CA VAL A 101 5.48 -17.43 14.08
C VAL A 101 4.03 -17.89 14.02
N GLY A 102 3.14 -17.13 14.66
CA GLY A 102 1.70 -17.40 14.63
C GLY A 102 1.05 -17.02 13.29
N PRO A 103 -0.17 -17.51 13.04
CA PRO A 103 -0.91 -17.22 11.80
C PRO A 103 -1.32 -15.74 11.65
N THR A 104 -1.12 -14.95 12.68
CA THR A 104 -1.38 -13.50 12.68
C THR A 104 -0.17 -12.66 12.31
N ASP A 105 0.99 -13.29 12.17
CA ASP A 105 2.25 -12.60 11.94
C ASP A 105 2.41 -12.08 10.50
N PRO A 106 3.15 -10.98 10.30
CA PRO A 106 3.39 -10.41 8.98
C PRO A 106 4.17 -11.33 8.03
N LEU A 107 4.80 -12.39 8.56
CA LEU A 107 5.61 -13.36 7.81
C LEU A 107 4.83 -14.56 7.28
N ILE A 108 3.50 -14.54 7.38
CA ILE A 108 2.64 -15.67 6.99
C ILE A 108 2.84 -16.11 5.54
N LEU A 109 3.16 -15.19 4.63
CA LEU A 109 3.44 -15.54 3.23
C LEU A 109 4.68 -16.43 3.11
N LEU A 110 5.77 -16.08 3.78
CA LEU A 110 6.98 -16.90 3.78
C LEU A 110 6.76 -18.23 4.49
N GLN A 111 6.05 -18.23 5.61
CA GLN A 111 5.68 -19.46 6.31
C GLN A 111 4.88 -20.41 5.42
N LEU A 112 3.94 -19.89 4.63
CA LEU A 112 3.15 -20.65 3.68
C LEU A 112 4.03 -21.20 2.54
N ILE A 113 5.00 -20.41 2.06
CA ILE A 113 5.99 -20.85 1.06
C ILE A 113 6.89 -21.95 1.63
N CYS A 114 7.33 -21.83 2.88
CA CYS A 114 8.15 -22.85 3.54
C CYS A 114 7.38 -24.17 3.75
N ASN A 115 6.06 -24.12 4.02
CA ASN A 115 5.23 -25.30 4.22
C ASN A 115 4.90 -26.03 2.91
N TYR A 116 4.55 -25.31 1.86
CA TYR A 116 3.95 -25.87 0.64
C TYR A 116 4.80 -25.68 -0.62
N GLY A 117 5.84 -24.86 -0.52
CA GLY A 117 6.72 -24.54 -1.65
C GLY A 117 6.41 -23.24 -2.36
N VAL A 118 7.35 -22.81 -3.21
CA VAL A 118 7.28 -21.54 -3.97
C VAL A 118 6.06 -21.46 -4.88
N LEU A 119 5.64 -22.59 -5.47
CA LEU A 119 4.49 -22.61 -6.38
C LEU A 119 3.22 -22.07 -5.72
N VAL A 120 2.95 -22.45 -4.48
CA VAL A 120 1.78 -21.97 -3.74
C VAL A 120 1.88 -20.48 -3.47
N GLY A 121 3.06 -19.97 -3.11
CA GLY A 121 3.30 -18.54 -2.98
C GLY A 121 3.08 -17.77 -4.29
N MET A 122 3.56 -18.32 -5.42
CA MET A 122 3.34 -17.71 -6.74
C MET A 122 1.86 -17.66 -7.12
N VAL A 123 1.11 -18.73 -6.89
CA VAL A 123 -0.35 -18.77 -7.14
C VAL A 123 -1.06 -17.72 -6.30
N LEU A 124 -0.69 -17.58 -5.03
CA LEU A 124 -1.25 -16.58 -4.16
C LEU A 124 -0.97 -15.16 -4.66
N ILE A 125 0.29 -14.85 -5.00
CA ILE A 125 0.68 -13.55 -5.55
C ILE A 125 -0.04 -13.27 -6.87
N ALA A 126 -0.19 -14.27 -7.74
CA ALA A 126 -0.94 -14.15 -9.00
C ALA A 126 -2.43 -13.86 -8.75
N ALA A 127 -3.04 -14.48 -7.76
CA ALA A 127 -4.42 -14.19 -7.36
C ALA A 127 -4.58 -12.74 -6.89
N PHE A 128 -3.64 -12.22 -6.08
CA PHE A 128 -3.64 -10.81 -5.67
C PHE A 128 -3.40 -9.85 -6.82
N ALA A 129 -2.51 -10.19 -7.75
CA ALA A 129 -2.29 -9.40 -8.96
C ALA A 129 -3.57 -9.34 -9.81
N ALA A 130 -4.27 -10.46 -9.99
CA ALA A 130 -5.54 -10.51 -10.70
C ALA A 130 -6.62 -9.66 -10.01
N LEU A 131 -6.73 -9.73 -8.68
CA LEU A 131 -7.64 -8.89 -7.91
C LEU A 131 -7.32 -7.41 -8.07
N SER A 132 -6.05 -7.04 -7.99
CA SER A 132 -5.60 -5.65 -8.18
C SER A 132 -5.89 -5.14 -9.59
N ILE A 133 -5.70 -5.96 -10.63
CA ILE A 133 -6.03 -5.62 -12.01
C ILE A 133 -7.54 -5.40 -12.16
N ARG A 134 -8.37 -6.25 -11.56
CA ARG A 134 -9.83 -6.09 -11.57
C ARG A 134 -10.26 -4.83 -10.85
N ALA A 135 -9.72 -4.55 -9.66
CA ALA A 135 -9.99 -3.33 -8.94
C ALA A 135 -9.61 -2.07 -9.75
N PHE A 136 -8.47 -2.10 -10.43
CA PHE A 136 -8.04 -1.01 -11.32
C PHE A 136 -8.97 -0.81 -12.52
N GLN A 137 -9.49 -1.90 -13.10
CA GLN A 137 -10.48 -1.83 -14.18
C GLN A 137 -11.78 -1.17 -13.70
N ILE A 138 -12.22 -1.45 -12.47
CA ILE A 138 -13.38 -0.79 -11.86
C ILE A 138 -13.14 0.70 -11.73
N VAL A 139 -11.98 1.11 -11.21
CA VAL A 139 -11.60 2.54 -11.08
C VAL A 139 -11.64 3.25 -12.44
N LYS A 140 -11.09 2.63 -13.49
CA LYS A 140 -11.05 3.24 -14.83
C LYS A 140 -12.42 3.48 -15.45
N ARG A 141 -13.38 2.61 -15.15
CA ARG A 141 -14.74 2.69 -15.71
C ARG A 141 -15.61 3.73 -15.04
N GLN A 142 -15.27 4.18 -13.84
CA GLN A 142 -16.09 5.12 -13.07
C GLN A 142 -16.23 6.47 -13.78
N LYS A 143 -17.50 6.88 -13.98
CA LYS A 143 -17.88 8.18 -14.55
C LYS A 143 -18.23 9.20 -13.47
N ASN A 144 -18.73 8.73 -12.33
CA ASN A 144 -19.08 9.57 -11.19
C ASN A 144 -17.81 9.98 -10.41
N GLN A 145 -17.70 11.25 -10.03
CA GLN A 145 -16.56 11.79 -9.30
C GLN A 145 -16.37 11.12 -7.92
N ILE A 146 -17.45 10.98 -7.16
CA ILE A 146 -17.40 10.35 -5.82
C ILE A 146 -17.06 8.87 -5.97
N GLY A 147 -17.69 8.15 -6.88
CA GLY A 147 -17.40 6.74 -7.15
C GLY A 147 -15.95 6.50 -7.57
N LEU A 148 -15.38 7.40 -8.40
CA LEU A 148 -14.00 7.31 -8.83
C LEU A 148 -13.04 7.53 -7.66
N MET A 149 -13.25 8.55 -6.83
CA MET A 149 -12.38 8.83 -5.68
C MET A 149 -12.42 7.70 -4.66
N LEU A 150 -13.62 7.22 -4.35
CA LEU A 150 -13.79 6.15 -3.37
C LEU A 150 -13.20 4.83 -3.87
N SER A 151 -13.47 4.45 -5.13
CA SER A 151 -12.89 3.22 -5.72
C SER A 151 -11.37 3.30 -5.85
N ALA A 152 -10.82 4.47 -6.21
CA ALA A 152 -9.39 4.69 -6.27
C ALA A 152 -8.71 4.62 -4.89
N ALA A 153 -9.37 5.15 -3.85
CA ALA A 153 -8.88 5.03 -2.48
C ALA A 153 -8.82 3.56 -2.03
N CYS A 154 -9.92 2.82 -2.19
CA CYS A 154 -9.97 1.40 -1.84
C CYS A 154 -8.91 0.58 -2.61
N PHE A 155 -8.79 0.82 -3.93
CA PHE A 155 -7.79 0.17 -4.77
C PHE A 155 -6.37 0.43 -4.27
N MET A 156 -6.03 1.69 -3.98
CA MET A 156 -4.67 2.06 -3.52
C MET A 156 -4.33 1.45 -2.16
N VAL A 157 -5.29 1.39 -1.24
CA VAL A 157 -5.07 0.74 0.07
C VAL A 157 -4.77 -0.75 -0.12
N ILE A 158 -5.58 -1.46 -0.90
CA ILE A 158 -5.38 -2.89 -1.16
C ILE A 158 -4.04 -3.12 -1.86
N LEU A 159 -3.73 -2.35 -2.91
CA LEU A 159 -2.50 -2.50 -3.68
C LEU A 159 -1.26 -2.26 -2.82
N LEU A 160 -1.23 -1.18 -2.05
CA LEU A 160 -0.07 -0.85 -1.21
C LEU A 160 0.16 -1.90 -0.13
N ASN A 161 -0.90 -2.36 0.53
CA ASN A 161 -0.77 -3.40 1.55
C ASN A 161 -0.33 -4.75 0.96
N CYS A 162 -0.80 -5.11 -0.25
CA CYS A 162 -0.32 -6.30 -0.95
C CYS A 162 1.16 -6.18 -1.31
N LEU A 163 1.59 -5.04 -1.84
CA LEU A 163 2.99 -4.80 -2.19
C LEU A 163 3.89 -4.84 -0.97
N GLU A 164 3.48 -4.16 0.11
CA GLU A 164 4.24 -4.16 1.36
C GLU A 164 4.33 -5.57 1.95
N GLY A 165 3.24 -6.33 1.98
CA GLY A 165 3.22 -7.71 2.45
C GLY A 165 4.16 -8.62 1.65
N VAL A 166 4.20 -8.49 0.32
CA VAL A 166 5.15 -9.26 -0.51
C VAL A 166 6.59 -8.82 -0.22
N LEU A 167 6.87 -7.51 -0.23
CA LEU A 167 8.22 -6.97 -0.04
C LEU A 167 8.78 -7.29 1.34
N SER A 168 7.99 -7.16 2.41
CA SER A 168 8.44 -7.45 3.78
C SER A 168 8.81 -8.94 3.95
N ASN A 169 8.10 -9.84 3.27
CA ASN A 169 8.39 -11.28 3.32
C ASN A 169 9.65 -11.68 2.52
N THR A 170 10.22 -10.79 1.69
CA THR A 170 11.49 -11.09 0.96
C THR A 170 12.73 -11.00 1.86
N GLY A 171 12.63 -10.34 3.03
CA GLY A 171 13.77 -10.06 3.92
C GLY A 171 14.74 -8.98 3.42
N TYR A 172 14.46 -8.35 2.28
CA TYR A 172 15.23 -7.23 1.72
C TYR A 172 14.58 -5.88 1.93
N PHE A 173 13.32 -5.86 2.33
CA PHE A 173 12.57 -4.66 2.64
C PHE A 173 12.31 -4.54 4.14
N LEU A 174 11.95 -3.34 4.60
CA LEU A 174 11.65 -3.10 6.00
C LEU A 174 10.49 -3.98 6.44
N VAL A 175 10.72 -4.86 7.41
CA VAL A 175 9.67 -5.71 7.99
C VAL A 175 8.75 -4.82 8.82
N SER A 176 7.51 -4.70 8.39
CA SER A 176 6.45 -3.98 9.10
C SER A 176 5.48 -4.97 9.75
N ASN A 177 4.72 -4.47 10.73
CA ASN A 177 3.66 -5.26 11.36
C ASN A 177 2.37 -5.31 10.52
N MET A 178 2.45 -4.90 9.24
CA MET A 178 1.30 -5.00 8.34
C MET A 178 1.08 -6.46 7.95
N GLN A 179 -0.13 -6.90 8.18
CA GLN A 179 -0.52 -8.29 7.93
C GLN A 179 -0.94 -8.46 6.48
N PHE A 180 -0.61 -9.62 5.91
CA PHE A 180 -0.92 -9.92 4.53
C PHE A 180 -2.44 -10.00 4.32
N PRO A 181 -3.00 -9.27 3.32
CA PRO A 181 -4.45 -9.25 3.09
C PRO A 181 -5.01 -10.66 2.86
N PHE A 182 -6.15 -10.97 3.46
CA PHE A 182 -6.93 -12.22 3.31
C PHE A 182 -6.24 -13.52 3.76
N VAL A 183 -4.94 -13.54 3.96
CA VAL A 183 -4.19 -14.75 4.37
C VAL A 183 -3.96 -14.77 5.87
N SER A 184 -3.83 -13.61 6.49
CA SER A 184 -3.68 -13.50 7.94
C SER A 184 -4.97 -13.90 8.66
N CYS A 185 -4.85 -14.66 9.73
CA CYS A 185 -5.98 -15.06 10.57
C CYS A 185 -6.50 -13.94 11.50
N ASN A 186 -6.00 -12.71 11.36
CA ASN A 186 -6.46 -11.59 12.14
C ASN A 186 -7.86 -11.14 11.67
N VAL A 187 -8.83 -11.26 12.56
CA VAL A 187 -10.24 -10.92 12.28
C VAL A 187 -10.41 -9.46 11.86
N TYR A 188 -9.68 -8.52 12.49
CA TYR A 188 -9.79 -7.09 12.18
C TYR A 188 -9.34 -6.75 10.76
N THR A 189 -8.23 -7.33 10.32
CA THR A 189 -7.76 -7.15 8.94
C THR A 189 -8.71 -7.79 7.94
N GLY A 190 -9.22 -8.98 8.24
CA GLY A 190 -10.22 -9.66 7.42
C GLY A 190 -11.47 -8.82 7.19
N ILE A 191 -12.05 -8.26 8.26
CA ILE A 191 -13.22 -7.37 8.18
C ILE A 191 -12.90 -6.13 7.36
N THR A 192 -11.75 -5.50 7.59
CA THR A 192 -11.35 -4.29 6.86
C THR A 192 -11.28 -4.54 5.34
N TYR A 193 -10.65 -5.62 4.91
CA TYR A 193 -10.58 -5.96 3.48
C TYR A 193 -11.92 -6.39 2.91
N ALA A 194 -12.77 -7.08 3.69
CA ALA A 194 -14.12 -7.41 3.27
C ALA A 194 -14.95 -6.15 3.01
N VAL A 195 -14.86 -5.14 3.88
CA VAL A 195 -15.53 -3.84 3.70
C VAL A 195 -14.99 -3.11 2.46
N LEU A 196 -13.67 -3.06 2.27
CA LEU A 196 -13.06 -2.41 1.09
C LEU A 196 -13.52 -3.06 -0.22
N ILE A 197 -13.55 -4.38 -0.27
CA ILE A 197 -14.05 -5.11 -1.45
C ILE A 197 -15.54 -4.91 -1.62
N GLY A 198 -16.32 -4.96 -0.54
CA GLY A 198 -17.76 -4.70 -0.58
C GLY A 198 -18.08 -3.31 -1.15
N LEU A 199 -17.33 -2.28 -0.76
CA LEU A 199 -17.42 -0.93 -1.31
C LEU A 199 -17.09 -0.92 -2.82
N LEU A 200 -15.99 -1.57 -3.23
CA LEU A 200 -15.62 -1.67 -4.64
C LEU A 200 -16.70 -2.34 -5.49
N LEU A 201 -17.28 -3.44 -4.99
CA LEU A 201 -18.38 -4.16 -5.67
C LEU A 201 -19.65 -3.33 -5.71
N SER A 202 -19.98 -2.61 -4.63
CA SER A 202 -21.13 -1.70 -4.60
C SER A 202 -20.99 -0.58 -5.64
N ILE A 203 -19.81 0.03 -5.75
CA ILE A 203 -19.52 1.07 -6.74
C ILE A 203 -19.62 0.50 -8.16
N TYR A 204 -19.09 -0.70 -8.38
CA TYR A 204 -19.18 -1.38 -9.68
C TYR A 204 -20.62 -1.66 -10.08
N ARG A 205 -21.45 -2.13 -9.16
CA ARG A 205 -22.87 -2.40 -9.40
C ARG A 205 -23.64 -1.13 -9.74
N ASN A 206 -23.34 -0.02 -9.08
CA ASN A 206 -24.05 1.25 -9.23
C ASN A 206 -23.47 2.15 -10.34
N GLU A 207 -22.45 1.72 -11.07
CA GLU A 207 -21.78 2.49 -12.14
C GLU A 207 -22.75 3.02 -13.19
N ARG A 208 -23.78 2.24 -13.54
CA ARG A 208 -24.77 2.59 -14.58
C ARG A 208 -25.89 3.50 -14.08
N ILE A 209 -26.12 3.55 -12.77
CA ILE A 209 -27.28 4.22 -12.18
C ILE A 209 -26.93 5.67 -11.83
N ILE A 210 -25.72 5.92 -11.37
CA ILE A 210 -25.27 7.22 -10.89
C ILE A 210 -24.35 7.83 -11.94
N THR A 211 -24.93 8.57 -12.89
CA THR A 211 -24.15 9.44 -13.77
C THR A 211 -24.23 10.85 -13.20
N ASP A 212 -23.08 11.49 -12.97
CA ASP A 212 -23.06 12.91 -12.57
C ASP A 212 -23.79 13.71 -13.64
N LYS A 213 -24.96 14.26 -13.30
CA LYS A 213 -25.54 15.32 -14.09
C LYS A 213 -24.52 16.44 -14.09
N THR A 214 -24.00 16.80 -15.25
CA THR A 214 -23.14 17.97 -15.38
C THR A 214 -23.90 19.13 -14.80
N VAL A 215 -23.54 19.51 -13.58
CA VAL A 215 -24.05 20.74 -12.97
C VAL A 215 -23.51 21.86 -13.83
N LYS A 216 -24.34 22.40 -14.73
CA LYS A 216 -24.03 23.64 -15.43
C LYS A 216 -23.75 24.67 -14.33
N ARG A 217 -22.49 25.02 -14.15
CA ARG A 217 -22.11 26.07 -13.19
C ARG A 217 -22.92 27.30 -13.57
N PRO A 218 -23.73 27.85 -12.66
CA PRO A 218 -24.40 29.11 -12.93
C PRO A 218 -23.29 30.11 -13.20
N THR A 219 -23.27 30.65 -14.43
CA THR A 219 -22.39 31.75 -14.78
C THR A 219 -22.92 32.98 -14.06
N TRP A 220 -22.41 33.21 -12.85
CA TRP A 220 -22.62 34.46 -12.14
C TRP A 220 -21.93 35.55 -12.92
N LYS A 221 -22.62 36.09 -13.94
CA LYS A 221 -22.26 37.40 -14.51
C LYS A 221 -22.68 38.42 -13.48
N LEU A 222 -21.70 38.87 -12.66
CA LEU A 222 -21.85 40.09 -11.90
C LEU A 222 -22.05 41.24 -12.90
N MET A 223 -23.31 41.60 -13.17
CA MET A 223 -23.63 42.83 -13.85
C MET A 223 -23.44 43.97 -12.84
N VAL A 224 -22.21 44.45 -12.70
CA VAL A 224 -21.97 45.72 -12.03
C VAL A 224 -22.45 46.83 -12.98
N LYS A 225 -23.67 47.27 -12.78
CA LYS A 225 -24.21 48.46 -13.45
C LYS A 225 -23.59 49.69 -12.77
N PHE A 226 -22.54 50.25 -13.36
CA PHE A 226 -22.06 51.57 -12.98
C PHE A 226 -23.10 52.58 -13.47
N GLU A 227 -23.89 53.10 -12.58
CA GLU A 227 -24.74 54.27 -12.82
C GLU A 227 -23.84 55.53 -12.78
N LYS A 228 -23.57 56.08 -13.96
CA LYS A 228 -22.90 57.39 -14.07
C LYS A 228 -23.86 58.47 -13.57
N ARG A 229 -23.50 59.12 -12.47
CA ARG A 229 -24.01 60.44 -12.14
C ARG A 229 -23.24 61.50 -12.90
#